data_0a238c09df4211a9dc99264ed44c7dec
#
_entry.id   0a238c09df4211a9dc99264ed44c7dec
#
_cell.length_a   1.000
_cell.length_b   1.000
_cell.length_c   1.000
_cell.angle_alpha   90.00
_cell.angle_beta   90.00
_cell.angle_gamma   90.00
#
_symmetry.space_group_name_H-M   'P 1'
#
loop_
_entity.id
_entity.type
_entity.pdbx_description
1 polymer ?
#
loop_
_entity_poly.entity_id
_entity_poly.type
_entity_poly.pdbx_seq_one_letter_code
_entity_poly.pdbx_strand_id
1 'polypeptide(L)'
;MKTVHKLILKSYAGPMVLTFFIVLFVFIMQFMWRYIDELVGKGLGMDVILELMMYAAVTLIPMVLPLATLFAAVMTMGNMGENYELLALKSAGISLPKIMRPLIILVLFVAVGSFFVANNLVPIATKKISALLYDIRQQKQSIEFKDGLFFNGMDDISIRVDRQDPKTKLLNGVLIYDTSDPIGNMTPPLADSGYNAL
;
A
#
# COMPACT_ATOMS: atom_id res chain seq x y z
N MET A 1 -21.06 -25.36 -29.81
CA MET A 1 -21.13 -24.34 -28.75
C MET A 1 -20.06 -24.46 -27.70
N LYS A 2 -19.67 -25.66 -27.22
CA LYS A 2 -18.57 -25.82 -26.25
C LYS A 2 -17.23 -25.27 -26.71
N THR A 3 -16.91 -25.38 -28.00
CA THR A 3 -15.68 -24.84 -28.63
C THR A 3 -15.62 -23.31 -28.60
N VAL A 4 -16.73 -22.63 -28.91
CA VAL A 4 -16.81 -21.15 -28.87
C VAL A 4 -16.63 -20.63 -27.44
N HIS A 5 -17.26 -21.28 -26.45
CA HIS A 5 -17.09 -20.90 -25.05
C HIS A 5 -15.63 -21.09 -24.56
N LYS A 6 -14.97 -22.18 -24.98
CA LYS A 6 -13.56 -22.42 -24.66
C LYS A 6 -12.63 -21.40 -25.31
N LEU A 7 -12.93 -21.00 -26.56
CA LEU A 7 -12.17 -19.97 -27.26
C LEU A 7 -12.28 -18.63 -26.55
N ILE A 8 -13.48 -18.18 -26.20
CA ILE A 8 -13.73 -16.92 -25.50
C ILE A 8 -13.02 -16.92 -24.13
N LEU A 9 -13.12 -17.99 -23.36
CA LEU A 9 -12.44 -18.13 -22.07
C LEU A 9 -10.92 -18.07 -22.20
N LYS A 10 -10.36 -18.72 -23.23
CA LYS A 10 -8.91 -18.66 -23.49
C LYS A 10 -8.45 -17.27 -23.91
N SER A 11 -9.24 -16.60 -24.78
CA SER A 11 -8.95 -15.22 -25.21
C SER A 11 -9.08 -14.21 -24.07
N TYR A 12 -9.90 -14.50 -23.06
CA TYR A 12 -10.07 -13.64 -21.89
C TYR A 12 -8.98 -13.83 -20.82
N ALA A 13 -8.52 -15.08 -20.61
CA ALA A 13 -7.59 -15.39 -19.53
C ALA A 13 -6.25 -14.64 -19.68
N GLY A 14 -5.71 -14.51 -20.88
CA GLY A 14 -4.48 -13.78 -21.13
C GLY A 14 -4.56 -12.30 -20.71
N PRO A 15 -5.47 -11.52 -21.31
CA PRO A 15 -5.70 -10.13 -20.93
C PRO A 15 -6.03 -9.96 -19.44
N MET A 16 -6.81 -10.87 -18.84
CA MET A 16 -7.18 -10.79 -17.43
C MET A 16 -5.96 -10.88 -16.51
N VAL A 17 -5.09 -11.86 -16.72
CA VAL A 17 -3.87 -12.02 -15.90
C VAL A 17 -2.94 -10.83 -16.08
N LEU A 18 -2.74 -10.41 -17.34
CA LEU A 18 -1.87 -9.28 -17.64
C LEU A 18 -2.39 -7.97 -17.01
N THR A 19 -3.66 -7.64 -17.20
CA THR A 19 -4.27 -6.44 -16.63
C THR A 19 -4.32 -6.48 -15.11
N PHE A 20 -4.56 -7.67 -14.50
CA PHE A 20 -4.52 -7.84 -13.06
C PHE A 20 -3.16 -7.44 -12.47
N PHE A 21 -2.06 -7.97 -13.04
CA PHE A 21 -0.72 -7.63 -12.55
C PHE A 21 -0.34 -6.18 -12.81
N ILE A 22 -0.71 -5.60 -13.96
CA ILE A 22 -0.45 -4.18 -14.25
C ILE A 22 -1.19 -3.29 -13.25
N VAL A 23 -2.48 -3.51 -13.06
CA VAL A 23 -3.29 -2.72 -12.15
C VAL A 23 -2.82 -2.90 -10.71
N LEU A 24 -2.53 -4.14 -10.29
CA LEU A 24 -1.98 -4.43 -8.96
C LEU A 24 -0.66 -3.68 -8.74
N PHE A 25 0.24 -3.70 -9.71
CA PHE A 25 1.51 -2.99 -9.63
C PHE A 25 1.31 -1.48 -9.46
N VAL A 26 0.42 -0.87 -10.24
CA VAL A 26 0.10 0.56 -10.13
C VAL A 26 -0.44 0.90 -8.73
N PHE A 27 -1.34 0.09 -8.20
CA PHE A 27 -1.89 0.31 -6.85
C PHE A 27 -0.85 0.08 -5.74
N ILE A 28 0.05 -0.90 -5.90
CA ILE A 28 1.17 -1.10 -4.95
C ILE A 28 2.10 0.11 -5.00
N MET A 29 2.43 0.65 -6.18
CA MET A 29 3.24 1.87 -6.31
C MET A 29 2.55 3.06 -5.65
N GLN A 30 1.23 3.22 -5.82
CA GLN A 30 0.45 4.26 -5.15
C GLN A 30 0.47 4.08 -3.63
N PHE A 31 0.36 2.84 -3.14
CA PHE A 31 0.48 2.52 -1.72
C PHE A 31 1.87 2.88 -1.19
N MET A 32 2.94 2.49 -1.88
CA MET A 32 4.32 2.82 -1.51
C MET A 32 4.54 4.33 -1.44
N TRP A 33 4.03 5.07 -2.42
CA TRP A 33 4.13 6.54 -2.43
C TRP A 33 3.46 7.19 -1.22
N ARG A 34 2.32 6.63 -0.79
CA ARG A 34 1.58 7.11 0.38
C ARG A 34 2.36 6.97 1.69
N TYR A 35 3.19 5.93 1.80
CA TYR A 35 3.95 5.62 3.02
C TYR A 35 5.44 5.87 2.88
N ILE A 36 5.87 6.60 1.83
CA ILE A 36 7.28 6.82 1.54
C ILE A 36 8.00 7.54 2.70
N ASP A 37 7.35 8.52 3.32
CA ASP A 37 7.90 9.28 4.44
C ASP A 37 8.08 8.43 5.71
N GLU A 38 7.34 7.35 5.82
CA GLU A 38 7.45 6.40 6.92
C GLU A 38 8.52 5.31 6.66
N LEU A 39 8.78 5.02 5.39
CA LEU A 39 9.69 3.95 4.96
C LEU A 39 11.11 4.46 4.70
N VAL A 40 11.26 5.69 4.20
CA VAL A 40 12.56 6.27 3.85
C VAL A 40 13.20 6.90 5.09
N GLY A 41 14.50 6.68 5.26
CA GLY A 41 15.31 7.31 6.32
C GLY A 41 15.29 6.59 7.67
N LYS A 42 14.61 5.44 7.80
CA LYS A 42 14.54 4.69 9.07
C LYS A 42 15.44 3.45 9.13
N GLY A 43 16.27 3.20 8.10
CA GLY A 43 17.16 2.03 8.07
C GLY A 43 16.42 0.69 8.13
N LEU A 44 15.17 0.64 7.62
CA LEU A 44 14.36 -0.57 7.63
C LEU A 44 15.01 -1.66 6.79
N GLY A 45 15.01 -2.89 7.29
CA GLY A 45 15.43 -4.07 6.55
C GLY A 45 14.54 -4.28 5.32
N MET A 46 15.13 -4.81 4.24
CA MET A 46 14.40 -5.11 3.00
C MET A 46 13.30 -6.16 3.22
N ASP A 47 13.46 -7.03 4.21
CA ASP A 47 12.49 -8.02 4.67
C ASP A 47 11.19 -7.38 5.17
N VAL A 48 11.27 -6.33 5.98
CA VAL A 48 10.11 -5.59 6.51
C VAL A 48 9.34 -4.89 5.38
N ILE A 49 10.06 -4.26 4.44
CA ILE A 49 9.45 -3.60 3.30
C ILE A 49 8.74 -4.62 2.41
N LEU A 50 9.36 -5.77 2.16
CA LEU A 50 8.78 -6.83 1.34
C LEU A 50 7.53 -7.45 2.00
N GLU A 51 7.57 -7.64 3.32
CA GLU A 51 6.45 -8.12 4.11
C GLU A 51 5.28 -7.13 4.05
N LEU A 52 5.55 -5.84 4.21
CA LEU A 52 4.54 -4.78 4.09
C LEU A 52 3.91 -4.76 2.69
N MET A 53 4.72 -4.88 1.64
CA MET A 53 4.23 -4.94 0.26
C MET A 53 3.35 -6.16 -0.01
N MET A 54 3.69 -7.32 0.55
CA MET A 54 2.88 -8.54 0.42
C MET A 54 1.50 -8.38 1.06
N TYR A 55 1.44 -7.84 2.29
CA TYR A 55 0.14 -7.57 2.93
C TYR A 55 -0.65 -6.48 2.22
N ALA A 56 0.02 -5.44 1.72
CA ALA A 56 -0.60 -4.40 0.91
C ALA A 56 -1.21 -4.99 -0.37
N ALA A 57 -0.48 -5.85 -1.08
CA ALA A 57 -0.99 -6.53 -2.26
C ALA A 57 -2.28 -7.30 -1.96
N VAL A 58 -2.31 -8.08 -0.87
CA VAL A 58 -3.51 -8.84 -0.45
C VAL A 58 -4.69 -7.90 -0.19
N THR A 59 -4.47 -6.78 0.48
CA THR A 59 -5.51 -5.79 0.79
C THR A 59 -6.08 -5.13 -0.48
N LEU A 60 -5.26 -4.99 -1.51
CA LEU A 60 -5.64 -4.35 -2.77
C LEU A 60 -6.38 -5.30 -3.74
N ILE A 61 -6.28 -6.62 -3.58
CA ILE A 61 -6.91 -7.62 -4.47
C ILE A 61 -8.40 -7.33 -4.73
N PRO A 62 -9.27 -7.11 -3.73
CA PRO A 62 -10.70 -6.89 -3.98
C PRO A 62 -11.01 -5.63 -4.79
N MET A 63 -10.12 -4.64 -4.76
CA MET A 63 -10.24 -3.41 -5.54
C MET A 63 -9.70 -3.58 -6.97
N VAL A 64 -8.63 -4.33 -7.12
CA VAL A 64 -7.96 -4.61 -8.40
C VAL A 64 -8.77 -5.55 -9.27
N LEU A 65 -9.37 -6.61 -8.69
CA LEU A 65 -10.10 -7.64 -9.45
C LEU A 65 -11.25 -7.08 -10.31
N PRO A 66 -12.16 -6.22 -9.80
CA PRO A 66 -13.21 -5.64 -10.64
C PRO A 66 -12.67 -4.82 -11.81
N LEU A 67 -11.61 -4.02 -11.57
CA LEU A 67 -10.98 -3.23 -12.62
C LEU A 67 -10.33 -4.13 -13.68
N ALA A 68 -9.55 -5.12 -13.25
CA ALA A 68 -8.89 -6.06 -14.14
C ALA A 68 -9.91 -6.86 -14.98
N THR A 69 -11.01 -7.31 -14.38
CA THR A 69 -12.08 -8.02 -15.10
C THR A 69 -12.76 -7.14 -16.13
N LEU A 70 -13.00 -5.86 -15.81
CA LEU A 70 -13.58 -4.90 -16.75
C LEU A 70 -12.66 -4.68 -17.96
N PHE A 71 -11.39 -4.34 -17.70
CA PHE A 71 -10.42 -4.12 -18.78
C PHE A 71 -10.22 -5.38 -19.63
N ALA A 72 -10.10 -6.54 -19.02
CA ALA A 72 -9.98 -7.81 -19.74
C ALA A 72 -11.20 -8.09 -20.62
N ALA A 73 -12.42 -7.79 -20.14
CA ALA A 73 -13.64 -7.97 -20.91
C ALA A 73 -13.68 -7.03 -22.12
N VAL A 74 -13.33 -5.76 -21.95
CA VAL A 74 -13.28 -4.78 -23.03
C VAL A 74 -12.23 -5.18 -24.05
N MET A 75 -11.00 -5.54 -23.63
CA MET A 75 -9.94 -5.98 -24.52
C MET A 75 -10.32 -7.26 -25.30
N THR A 76 -10.94 -8.22 -24.63
CA THR A 76 -11.35 -9.47 -25.28
C THR A 76 -12.44 -9.23 -26.32
N MET A 77 -13.47 -8.42 -25.97
CA MET A 77 -14.56 -8.10 -26.89
C MET A 77 -14.04 -7.21 -28.05
N GLY A 78 -13.14 -6.26 -27.77
CA GLY A 78 -12.49 -5.44 -28.77
C GLY A 78 -11.71 -6.27 -29.79
N ASN A 79 -10.84 -7.17 -29.30
CA ASN A 79 -10.05 -8.06 -30.12
C ASN A 79 -10.90 -9.00 -31.00
N MET A 80 -11.99 -9.56 -30.44
CA MET A 80 -12.96 -10.36 -31.19
C MET A 80 -13.71 -9.53 -32.25
N GLY A 81 -13.94 -8.26 -31.98
CA GLY A 81 -14.54 -7.30 -32.92
C GLY A 81 -13.60 -6.99 -34.07
N GLU A 82 -12.34 -6.68 -33.75
CA GLU A 82 -11.28 -6.34 -34.71
C GLU A 82 -10.95 -7.49 -35.64
N ASN A 83 -10.93 -8.71 -35.13
CA ASN A 83 -10.71 -9.93 -35.95
C ASN A 83 -11.98 -10.45 -36.64
N TYR A 84 -13.08 -9.69 -36.66
CA TYR A 84 -14.37 -10.07 -37.25
C TYR A 84 -15.00 -11.35 -36.66
N GLU A 85 -14.45 -11.94 -35.60
CA GLU A 85 -14.99 -13.15 -34.97
C GLU A 85 -16.38 -12.89 -34.38
N LEU A 86 -16.58 -11.73 -33.75
CA LEU A 86 -17.85 -11.31 -33.20
C LEU A 86 -18.91 -11.11 -34.31
N LEU A 87 -18.51 -10.56 -35.47
CA LEU A 87 -19.37 -10.35 -36.61
C LEU A 87 -19.79 -11.70 -37.21
N ALA A 88 -18.83 -12.64 -37.35
CA ALA A 88 -19.10 -13.98 -37.87
C ALA A 88 -20.08 -14.77 -36.95
N LEU A 89 -19.95 -14.64 -35.66
CA LEU A 89 -20.88 -15.26 -34.70
C LEU A 89 -22.28 -14.66 -34.77
N LYS A 90 -22.37 -13.34 -34.95
CA LYS A 90 -23.66 -12.64 -35.11
C LYS A 90 -24.34 -12.98 -36.45
N SER A 91 -23.61 -13.05 -37.56
CA SER A 91 -24.15 -13.46 -38.85
C SER A 91 -24.63 -14.90 -38.88
N ALA A 92 -24.05 -15.77 -38.03
CA ALA A 92 -24.54 -17.13 -37.78
C ALA A 92 -25.79 -17.18 -36.87
N GLY A 93 -26.41 -16.03 -36.55
CA GLY A 93 -27.64 -15.96 -35.76
C GLY A 93 -27.45 -16.13 -34.25
N ILE A 94 -26.20 -16.10 -33.75
CA ILE A 94 -25.92 -16.24 -32.31
C ILE A 94 -26.12 -14.90 -31.62
N SER A 95 -27.03 -14.81 -30.63
CA SER A 95 -27.26 -13.59 -29.87
C SER A 95 -26.07 -13.19 -28.98
N LEU A 96 -25.81 -11.91 -28.83
CA LEU A 96 -24.72 -11.37 -28.01
C LEU A 96 -24.71 -11.88 -26.56
N PRO A 97 -25.84 -11.95 -25.83
CA PRO A 97 -25.89 -12.52 -24.50
C PRO A 97 -25.42 -13.99 -24.44
N LYS A 98 -25.65 -14.75 -25.49
CA LYS A 98 -25.24 -16.15 -25.60
C LYS A 98 -23.72 -16.29 -25.81
N ILE A 99 -23.13 -15.34 -26.53
CA ILE A 99 -21.69 -15.23 -26.72
C ILE A 99 -21.01 -14.84 -25.39
N MET A 100 -21.59 -13.88 -24.66
CA MET A 100 -21.04 -13.37 -23.40
C MET A 100 -21.27 -14.31 -22.18
N ARG A 101 -22.16 -15.28 -22.28
CA ARG A 101 -22.52 -16.19 -21.18
C ARG A 101 -21.31 -16.80 -20.45
N PRO A 102 -20.29 -17.38 -21.12
CA PRO A 102 -19.14 -17.95 -20.44
C PRO A 102 -18.33 -16.90 -19.66
N LEU A 103 -18.27 -15.68 -20.17
CA LEU A 103 -17.60 -14.55 -19.54
C LEU A 103 -18.34 -14.13 -18.25
N ILE A 104 -19.67 -14.02 -18.31
CA ILE A 104 -20.50 -13.67 -17.15
C ILE A 104 -20.35 -14.71 -16.04
N ILE A 105 -20.33 -16.01 -16.38
CA ILE A 105 -20.14 -17.08 -15.41
C ILE A 105 -18.75 -16.97 -14.76
N LEU A 106 -17.71 -16.71 -15.55
CA LEU A 106 -16.34 -16.57 -15.02
C LEU A 106 -16.23 -15.34 -14.10
N VAL A 107 -16.79 -14.20 -14.48
CA VAL A 107 -16.82 -12.99 -13.66
C VAL A 107 -17.55 -13.23 -12.35
N LEU A 108 -18.63 -14.00 -12.36
CA LEU A 108 -19.35 -14.41 -11.14
C LEU A 108 -18.44 -15.21 -10.19
N PHE A 109 -17.67 -16.17 -10.72
CA PHE A 109 -16.67 -16.90 -9.91
C PHE A 109 -15.60 -15.99 -9.34
N VAL A 110 -15.10 -15.03 -10.12
CA VAL A 110 -14.13 -14.02 -9.66
C VAL A 110 -14.75 -13.15 -8.56
N ALA A 111 -16.02 -12.76 -8.70
CA ALA A 111 -16.72 -11.96 -7.69
C ALA A 111 -16.87 -12.71 -6.36
N VAL A 112 -17.24 -13.99 -6.41
CA VAL A 112 -17.31 -14.86 -5.21
C VAL A 112 -15.93 -15.02 -4.59
N GLY A 113 -14.89 -15.27 -5.38
CA GLY A 113 -13.50 -15.32 -4.91
C GLY A 113 -13.05 -14.02 -4.24
N SER A 114 -13.34 -12.88 -4.87
CA SER A 114 -13.06 -11.55 -4.32
C SER A 114 -13.77 -11.32 -2.98
N PHE A 115 -15.02 -11.76 -2.85
CA PHE A 115 -15.78 -11.69 -1.59
C PHE A 115 -15.10 -12.48 -0.46
N PHE A 116 -14.62 -13.70 -0.73
CA PHE A 116 -13.88 -14.48 0.26
C PHE A 116 -12.57 -13.82 0.66
N VAL A 117 -11.81 -13.28 -0.29
CA VAL A 117 -10.58 -12.53 -0.01
C VAL A 117 -10.87 -11.31 0.86
N ALA A 118 -11.90 -10.53 0.51
CA ALA A 118 -12.28 -9.31 1.23
C ALA A 118 -12.68 -9.60 2.70
N ASN A 119 -13.40 -10.72 2.94
CA ASN A 119 -13.90 -11.01 4.29
C ASN A 119 -12.90 -11.75 5.17
N ASN A 120 -11.99 -12.55 4.61
CA ASN A 120 -11.07 -13.38 5.38
C ASN A 120 -9.63 -12.87 5.35
N LEU A 121 -9.07 -12.60 4.17
CA LEU A 121 -7.66 -12.25 4.02
C LEU A 121 -7.39 -10.77 4.29
N VAL A 122 -8.26 -9.88 3.81
CA VAL A 122 -8.08 -8.43 3.99
C VAL A 122 -8.03 -8.01 5.46
N PRO A 123 -8.91 -8.48 6.37
CA PRO A 123 -8.83 -8.09 7.78
C PRO A 123 -7.52 -8.52 8.45
N ILE A 124 -7.00 -9.69 8.08
CA ILE A 124 -5.72 -10.20 8.60
C ILE A 124 -4.57 -9.34 8.08
N ALA A 125 -4.55 -9.07 6.76
CA ALA A 125 -3.54 -8.25 6.13
C ALA A 125 -3.53 -6.81 6.69
N THR A 126 -4.69 -6.20 6.86
CA THR A 126 -4.82 -4.84 7.40
C THR A 126 -4.32 -4.76 8.85
N LYS A 127 -4.63 -5.74 9.70
CA LYS A 127 -4.09 -5.81 11.07
C LYS A 127 -2.56 -5.89 11.06
N LYS A 128 -1.97 -6.70 10.17
CA LYS A 128 -0.52 -6.82 10.04
C LYS A 128 0.12 -5.54 9.54
N ILE A 129 -0.46 -4.88 8.54
CA ILE A 129 0.00 -3.57 8.06
C ILE A 129 -0.01 -2.56 9.19
N SER A 130 -1.11 -2.48 9.97
CA SER A 130 -1.22 -1.53 11.08
C SER A 130 -0.19 -1.81 12.17
N ALA A 131 0.08 -3.08 12.50
CA ALA A 131 1.11 -3.46 13.46
C ALA A 131 2.52 -3.07 12.97
N LEU A 132 2.86 -3.42 11.72
CA LEU A 132 4.14 -3.06 11.13
C LEU A 132 4.36 -1.54 11.08
N LEU A 133 3.35 -0.77 10.66
CA LEU A 133 3.43 0.69 10.63
C LEU A 133 3.56 1.28 12.04
N TYR A 134 2.91 0.69 13.04
CA TYR A 134 3.03 1.10 14.43
C TYR A 134 4.46 0.87 14.94
N ASP A 135 5.03 -0.32 14.70
CA ASP A 135 6.41 -0.65 15.09
C ASP A 135 7.42 0.28 14.39
N ILE A 136 7.21 0.56 13.10
CA ILE A 136 8.02 1.50 12.32
C ILE A 136 7.94 2.93 12.89
N ARG A 137 6.77 3.36 13.34
CA ARG A 137 6.58 4.68 13.96
C ARG A 137 7.23 4.75 15.34
N GLN A 138 7.14 3.69 16.14
CA GLN A 138 7.81 3.65 17.44
C GLN A 138 9.33 3.64 17.34
N GLN A 139 9.90 2.98 16.32
CA GLN A 139 11.34 3.06 16.06
C GLN A 139 11.82 4.51 15.79
N LYS A 140 10.95 5.39 15.29
CA LYS A 140 11.24 6.82 15.12
C LYS A 140 11.26 7.58 16.46
N GLN A 141 10.59 7.07 17.49
CA GLN A 141 10.51 7.70 18.80
C GLN A 141 11.69 7.38 19.72
N SER A 142 12.55 6.42 19.37
CA SER A 142 13.89 6.36 19.95
C SER A 142 14.69 7.52 19.34
N ILE A 143 14.49 8.69 19.91
CA ILE A 143 15.16 9.94 19.53
C ILE A 143 16.64 9.70 19.72
N GLU A 144 17.37 9.46 18.61
CA GLU A 144 18.81 9.45 18.61
C GLU A 144 19.26 10.90 18.71
N PHE A 145 19.35 11.38 19.95
CA PHE A 145 19.93 12.70 20.19
C PHE A 145 21.38 12.63 19.74
N LYS A 146 21.69 13.25 18.61
CA LYS A 146 23.08 13.47 18.21
C LYS A 146 23.63 14.62 19.04
N ASP A 147 24.75 14.35 19.71
CA ASP A 147 25.44 15.33 20.56
C ASP A 147 25.59 16.69 19.84
N GLY A 148 25.11 17.75 20.48
CA GLY A 148 25.25 19.14 20.03
C GLY A 148 24.30 19.61 18.93
N LEU A 149 23.38 18.77 18.40
CA LEU A 149 22.40 19.17 17.39
C LEU A 149 21.04 19.52 17.99
N PHE A 150 20.37 20.51 17.37
CA PHE A 150 18.98 20.83 17.70
C PHE A 150 18.04 19.78 17.10
N PHE A 151 17.19 19.22 17.93
CA PHE A 151 16.13 18.31 17.53
C PHE A 151 14.81 19.09 17.42
N ASN A 152 14.29 19.27 16.21
CA ASN A 152 13.03 19.97 15.90
C ASN A 152 11.92 18.95 15.57
N GLY A 153 11.84 17.83 16.30
CA GLY A 153 10.89 16.77 16.01
C GLY A 153 9.51 16.91 16.65
N MET A 154 9.29 17.95 17.44
CA MET A 154 8.00 18.32 18.03
C MET A 154 7.56 19.66 17.50
N ASP A 155 6.26 19.80 17.19
CA ASP A 155 5.71 21.09 16.80
C ASP A 155 5.95 22.10 17.91
N ASP A 156 6.57 23.25 17.54
CA ASP A 156 6.89 24.39 18.39
C ASP A 156 7.90 24.18 19.53
N ILE A 157 8.58 23.03 19.63
CA ILE A 157 9.60 22.75 20.63
C ILE A 157 10.90 22.29 19.97
N SER A 158 12.00 23.00 20.22
CA SER A 158 13.35 22.60 19.82
C SER A 158 14.16 22.16 21.05
N ILE A 159 14.65 20.93 21.02
CA ILE A 159 15.46 20.36 22.11
C ILE A 159 16.90 20.21 21.64
N ARG A 160 17.84 20.74 22.43
CA ARG A 160 19.27 20.50 22.24
C ARG A 160 19.82 19.72 23.41
N VAL A 161 20.58 18.68 23.12
CA VAL A 161 21.30 17.88 24.09
C VAL A 161 22.80 18.01 23.83
N ASP A 162 23.57 18.42 24.82
CA ASP A 162 25.01 18.60 24.65
C ASP A 162 25.75 17.26 24.60
N ARG A 163 25.35 16.28 25.39
CA ARG A 163 25.96 14.93 25.38
C ARG A 163 24.99 13.87 25.91
N GLN A 164 24.96 12.73 25.22
CA GLN A 164 24.27 11.52 25.69
C GLN A 164 25.29 10.46 26.12
N ASP A 165 25.15 9.90 27.32
CA ASP A 165 25.93 8.75 27.76
C ASP A 165 25.39 7.47 27.11
N PRO A 166 26.20 6.76 26.28
CA PRO A 166 25.73 5.59 25.53
C PRO A 166 25.37 4.40 26.43
N LYS A 167 25.78 4.36 27.70
CA LYS A 167 25.53 3.25 28.62
C LYS A 167 24.32 3.48 29.51
N THR A 168 24.11 4.71 30.00
CA THR A 168 23.06 5.06 30.97
C THR A 168 21.89 5.79 30.34
N LYS A 169 21.98 6.15 29.04
CA LYS A 169 21.00 7.00 28.34
C LYS A 169 20.68 8.32 29.05
N LEU A 170 21.56 8.75 29.94
CA LEU A 170 21.49 10.05 30.61
C LEU A 170 21.78 11.15 29.61
N LEU A 171 20.90 12.14 29.55
CA LEU A 171 21.05 13.35 28.75
C LEU A 171 21.63 14.42 29.64
N ASN A 172 22.79 14.95 29.30
CA ASN A 172 23.46 16.06 30.01
C ASN A 172 23.35 17.33 29.20
N GLY A 173 23.03 18.45 29.86
CA GLY A 173 22.92 19.77 29.22
C GLY A 173 21.71 19.84 28.28
N VAL A 174 20.50 19.60 28.76
CA VAL A 174 19.26 19.66 27.96
C VAL A 174 18.77 21.10 27.91
N LEU A 175 18.74 21.69 26.71
CA LEU A 175 18.16 23.00 26.41
C LEU A 175 16.86 22.81 25.66
N ILE A 176 15.76 23.33 26.19
CA ILE A 176 14.43 23.26 25.56
C ILE A 176 14.06 24.68 25.13
N TYR A 177 13.83 24.88 23.83
CA TYR A 177 13.30 26.10 23.27
C TYR A 177 11.84 25.90 22.90
N ASP A 178 10.97 26.72 23.49
CA ASP A 178 9.56 26.83 23.09
C ASP A 178 9.44 27.96 22.07
N THR A 179 9.02 27.62 20.85
CA THR A 179 8.90 28.55 19.72
C THR A 179 7.43 28.97 19.51
N SER A 180 6.51 28.56 20.41
CA SER A 180 5.08 28.87 20.30
C SER A 180 4.74 30.33 20.59
N ASP A 181 5.61 31.05 21.29
CA ASP A 181 5.38 32.46 21.67
C ASP A 181 6.17 33.41 20.74
N PRO A 182 5.51 34.31 19.97
CA PRO A 182 6.16 35.26 19.07
C PRO A 182 6.96 36.39 19.82
N ILE A 183 6.78 36.47 21.13
CA ILE A 183 7.53 37.39 21.99
C ILE A 183 8.53 36.56 22.81
N GLY A 184 9.65 36.22 22.18
CA GLY A 184 10.68 35.33 22.71
C GLY A 184 11.00 35.59 24.18
N ASN A 185 10.48 34.76 25.08
CA ASN A 185 10.90 34.72 26.47
C ASN A 185 12.24 33.96 26.50
N MET A 186 13.33 34.72 26.54
CA MET A 186 14.71 34.24 26.40
C MET A 186 15.27 33.57 27.66
N THR A 187 14.46 32.84 28.41
CA THR A 187 14.95 31.98 29.49
C THR A 187 14.67 30.54 29.15
N PRO A 188 15.57 29.87 28.39
CA PRO A 188 15.41 28.44 28.17
C PRO A 188 15.53 27.74 29.54
N PRO A 189 14.58 26.84 29.91
CA PRO A 189 14.77 25.99 31.07
C PRO A 189 16.00 25.10 30.83
N LEU A 190 17.06 25.35 31.59
CA LEU A 190 18.24 24.50 31.66
C LEU A 190 17.96 23.37 32.64
N ALA A 191 17.97 22.14 32.17
CA ALA A 191 18.01 20.96 33.02
C ALA A 191 19.42 20.36 32.97
N ASP A 192 20.07 20.24 34.12
CA ASP A 192 21.44 19.71 34.22
C ASP A 192 21.49 18.23 33.84
N SER A 193 20.41 17.48 34.02
CA SER A 193 20.30 16.07 33.60
C SER A 193 18.84 15.63 33.44
N GLY A 194 18.59 14.77 32.49
CA GLY A 194 17.30 14.12 32.25
C GLY A 194 17.45 12.67 31.80
N TYR A 195 16.44 11.85 32.05
CA TYR A 195 16.39 10.49 31.56
C TYR A 195 15.52 10.42 30.29
N ASN A 196 16.02 9.72 29.28
CA ASN A 196 15.18 9.30 28.16
C ASN A 196 14.36 8.08 28.58
N ALA A 197 13.09 8.28 28.89
CA ALA A 197 12.16 7.26 29.40
C ALA A 197 11.37 6.53 28.30
N LEU A 198 11.86 6.58 27.04
CA LEU A 198 11.22 5.92 25.91
C LEU A 198 11.92 4.63 25.50
#